data_7162e90a5cc4e7cc68f55fd848f8a2b8
#
_entry.id   7162e90a5cc4e7cc68f55fd848f8a2b8
#
_cell.length_a   1.000
_cell.length_b   1.000
_cell.length_c   1.000
_cell.angle_alpha   90.00
_cell.angle_beta   90.00
_cell.angle_gamma   90.00
#
_symmetry.space_group_name_H-M   'P 1'
#
loop_
_entity.id
_entity.type
_entity.pdbx_description
1 polymer ?
#
loop_
_entity_poly.entity_id
_entity_poly.type
_entity_poly.pdbx_seq_one_letter_code
_entity_poly.pdbx_strand_id
1 'polypeptide(L)'
;HMPLAMRFPSKIAEGTVITEFTNAVDFAPTFVEAAGLDASMFTAGSSLWPLLAGTESKDRSRGFSERERHANVRAGDLSYPSRSVRTEQYLYIKNFMPDRWPAGNPTTHQSVGQYGDVDNSITKYLIMAIEGKTAETTPDYFNLTFAKRQPEELYDIKKDPFQLHNLALDPEYRSTISSLQADLQQWME
;
A
#
# COMPACT_ATOMS: atom_id res chain seq x y z
N HIS A 1 -3.14 -1.39 8.54
CA HIS A 1 -4.46 -0.84 8.89
C HIS A 1 -4.31 0.57 9.44
N MET A 2 -5.05 1.51 8.87
CA MET A 2 -5.25 2.82 9.46
C MET A 2 -6.64 2.84 10.11
N PRO A 3 -6.78 3.31 11.36
CA PRO A 3 -8.10 3.41 11.98
C PRO A 3 -8.94 4.47 11.26
N LEU A 4 -10.18 4.13 10.94
CA LEU A 4 -11.16 5.03 10.37
C LEU A 4 -12.44 4.95 11.20
N ALA A 5 -12.94 6.09 11.66
CA ALA A 5 -14.21 6.18 12.36
C ALA A 5 -15.07 7.29 11.76
N MET A 6 -16.33 6.98 11.53
CA MET A 6 -17.32 7.94 11.00
C MET A 6 -18.52 7.98 11.93
N ARG A 7 -19.09 9.18 12.16
CA ARG A 7 -20.24 9.38 13.01
C ARG A 7 -21.27 10.27 12.31
N PHE A 8 -22.47 9.70 12.13
CA PHE A 8 -23.65 10.43 11.65
C PHE A 8 -24.91 9.82 12.28
N PRO A 9 -25.31 10.26 13.48
CA PRO A 9 -26.26 9.55 14.34
C PRO A 9 -27.63 9.26 13.72
N SER A 10 -28.09 10.11 12.78
CA SER A 10 -29.39 9.92 12.13
C SER A 10 -29.36 8.94 10.95
N LYS A 11 -28.15 8.44 10.54
CA LYS A 11 -27.97 7.69 9.31
C LYS A 11 -27.09 6.46 9.48
N ILE A 12 -26.11 6.50 10.39
CA ILE A 12 -25.18 5.40 10.67
C ILE A 12 -25.56 4.82 12.03
N ALA A 13 -25.84 3.53 12.07
CA ALA A 13 -26.15 2.83 13.32
C ALA A 13 -24.95 2.82 14.26
N GLU A 14 -25.20 3.04 15.54
CA GLU A 14 -24.16 2.98 16.56
C GLU A 14 -23.55 1.56 16.65
N GLY A 15 -22.23 1.48 16.85
CA GLY A 15 -21.52 0.21 17.00
C GLY A 15 -21.30 -0.56 15.69
N THR A 16 -21.67 0.01 14.53
CA THR A 16 -21.40 -0.63 13.23
C THR A 16 -19.89 -0.80 13.02
N VAL A 17 -19.48 -2.04 12.69
CA VAL A 17 -18.10 -2.36 12.30
C VAL A 17 -18.10 -2.79 10.84
N ILE A 18 -17.25 -2.16 10.04
CA ILE A 18 -17.10 -2.39 8.61
C ILE A 18 -15.72 -2.97 8.37
N THR A 19 -15.65 -4.09 7.64
CA THR A 19 -14.41 -4.82 7.34
C THR A 19 -14.00 -4.73 5.88
N GLU A 20 -14.86 -4.21 5.04
CA GLU A 20 -14.65 -4.00 3.61
C GLU A 20 -13.53 -2.99 3.34
N PHE A 21 -12.86 -3.14 2.20
CA PHE A 21 -11.80 -2.20 1.83
C PHE A 21 -12.37 -0.83 1.47
N THR A 22 -11.73 0.20 2.01
CA THR A 22 -12.02 1.59 1.72
C THR A 22 -10.73 2.32 1.33
N ASN A 23 -10.81 3.24 0.40
CA ASN A 23 -9.68 4.07 -0.03
C ASN A 23 -9.93 5.55 0.29
N ALA A 24 -8.86 6.33 0.43
CA ALA A 24 -8.97 7.77 0.71
C ALA A 24 -9.72 8.53 -0.41
N VAL A 25 -9.66 8.06 -1.65
CA VAL A 25 -10.41 8.62 -2.79
C VAL A 25 -11.94 8.51 -2.62
N ASP A 26 -12.41 7.61 -1.75
CA ASP A 26 -13.83 7.41 -1.46
C ASP A 26 -14.39 8.49 -0.52
N PHE A 27 -13.54 9.24 0.20
CA PHE A 27 -14.01 10.20 1.20
C PHE A 27 -14.69 11.40 0.58
N ALA A 28 -14.15 11.97 -0.50
CA ALA A 28 -14.74 13.14 -1.14
C ALA A 28 -16.18 12.86 -1.65
N PRO A 29 -16.43 11.82 -2.46
CA PRO A 29 -17.80 11.49 -2.85
C PRO A 29 -18.70 11.16 -1.67
N THR A 30 -18.18 10.54 -0.60
CA THR A 30 -18.95 10.25 0.61
C THR A 30 -19.44 11.52 1.30
N PHE A 31 -18.59 12.53 1.46
CA PHE A 31 -18.97 13.79 2.10
C PHE A 31 -19.95 14.59 1.26
N VAL A 32 -19.79 14.58 -0.07
CA VAL A 32 -20.71 15.26 -0.99
C VAL A 32 -22.11 14.62 -0.91
N GLU A 33 -22.19 13.30 -0.95
CA GLU A 33 -23.45 12.56 -0.84
C GLU A 33 -24.08 12.73 0.56
N ALA A 34 -23.28 12.71 1.63
CA ALA A 34 -23.75 12.96 2.98
C ALA A 34 -24.37 14.37 3.16
N ALA A 35 -23.92 15.34 2.37
CA ALA A 35 -24.47 16.68 2.31
C ALA A 35 -25.75 16.77 1.43
N GLY A 36 -26.21 15.68 0.83
CA GLY A 36 -27.38 15.63 -0.05
C GLY A 36 -27.11 16.18 -1.46
N LEU A 37 -25.86 16.23 -1.87
CA LEU A 37 -25.43 16.70 -3.18
C LEU A 37 -25.09 15.54 -4.12
N ASP A 38 -25.08 15.81 -5.42
CA ASP A 38 -24.70 14.83 -6.44
C ASP A 38 -23.18 14.59 -6.43
N ALA A 39 -22.78 13.34 -6.19
CA ALA A 39 -21.40 12.90 -6.19
C ALA A 39 -20.94 12.27 -7.52
N SER A 40 -21.77 12.30 -8.56
CA SER A 40 -21.49 11.66 -9.87
C SER A 40 -20.25 12.18 -10.59
N MET A 41 -19.78 13.38 -10.22
CA MET A 41 -18.53 13.94 -10.76
C MET A 41 -17.26 13.22 -10.31
N PHE A 42 -17.32 12.43 -9.24
CA PHE A 42 -16.17 11.67 -8.75
C PHE A 42 -16.08 10.32 -9.44
N THR A 43 -15.12 10.17 -10.33
CA THR A 43 -14.93 8.93 -11.13
C THR A 43 -13.89 7.98 -10.55
N ALA A 44 -12.92 8.50 -9.78
CA ALA A 44 -11.84 7.70 -9.20
C ALA A 44 -12.23 6.99 -7.90
N GLY A 45 -13.17 7.54 -7.12
CA GLY A 45 -13.66 6.98 -5.87
C GLY A 45 -15.14 6.63 -5.94
N SER A 46 -15.61 5.88 -4.95
CA SER A 46 -17.04 5.55 -4.77
C SER A 46 -17.46 5.91 -3.36
N SER A 47 -18.60 6.59 -3.23
CA SER A 47 -19.14 6.93 -1.92
C SER A 47 -19.24 5.70 -1.00
N LEU A 48 -18.82 5.86 0.23
CA LEU A 48 -19.01 4.88 1.31
C LEU A 48 -20.41 4.96 1.91
N TRP A 49 -21.25 5.89 1.46
CA TRP A 49 -22.55 6.12 2.06
C TRP A 49 -23.46 4.89 2.04
N PRO A 50 -23.59 4.14 0.91
CA PRO A 50 -24.35 2.90 0.88
C PRO A 50 -23.80 1.84 1.86
N LEU A 51 -22.48 1.74 1.98
CA LEU A 51 -21.82 0.84 2.92
C LEU A 51 -22.13 1.21 4.38
N LEU A 52 -22.04 2.50 4.72
CA LEU A 52 -22.34 3.02 6.05
C LEU A 52 -23.82 2.86 6.41
N ALA A 53 -24.71 2.93 5.42
CA ALA A 53 -26.15 2.74 5.58
C ALA A 53 -26.58 1.25 5.55
N GLY A 54 -25.67 0.33 5.30
CA GLY A 54 -25.97 -1.12 5.20
C GLY A 54 -26.70 -1.51 3.91
N THR A 55 -26.59 -0.71 2.84
CA THR A 55 -27.26 -0.92 1.54
C THR A 55 -26.25 -1.16 0.39
N GLU A 56 -24.95 -1.33 0.70
CA GLU A 56 -23.91 -1.51 -0.30
C GLU A 56 -24.08 -2.81 -1.10
N SER A 57 -23.97 -2.68 -2.41
CA SER A 57 -23.99 -3.81 -3.36
C SER A 57 -22.69 -3.92 -4.16
N LYS A 58 -21.77 -2.96 -4.01
CA LYS A 58 -20.50 -2.96 -4.73
C LYS A 58 -19.52 -3.94 -4.08
N ASP A 59 -18.79 -4.69 -4.90
CA ASP A 59 -17.69 -5.51 -4.39
C ASP A 59 -16.56 -4.62 -3.85
N ARG A 60 -16.29 -4.74 -2.56
CA ARG A 60 -15.20 -4.07 -1.86
C ARG A 60 -14.22 -5.08 -1.24
N SER A 61 -14.08 -6.25 -1.87
CA SER A 61 -13.16 -7.31 -1.44
C SER A 61 -11.68 -7.02 -1.75
N ARG A 62 -11.40 -5.92 -2.46
CA ARG A 62 -10.06 -5.51 -2.87
C ARG A 62 -9.78 -4.06 -2.55
N GLY A 63 -8.57 -3.80 -2.04
CA GLY A 63 -8.01 -2.46 -1.90
C GLY A 63 -6.84 -2.28 -2.86
N PHE A 64 -6.76 -1.13 -3.52
CA PHE A 64 -5.66 -0.81 -4.44
C PHE A 64 -4.87 0.37 -3.91
N SER A 65 -3.56 0.39 -4.19
CA SER A 65 -2.74 1.56 -3.92
C SER A 65 -1.63 1.71 -4.95
N GLU A 66 -1.20 2.96 -5.09
CA GLU A 66 -0.13 3.33 -5.99
C GLU A 66 0.90 4.22 -5.29
N ARG A 67 2.12 4.17 -5.79
CA ARG A 67 3.19 5.06 -5.40
C ARG A 67 4.03 5.38 -6.63
N GLU A 68 4.31 6.65 -6.83
CA GLU A 68 5.27 7.11 -7.83
C GLU A 68 6.54 7.63 -7.16
N ARG A 69 6.39 8.62 -6.29
CA ARG A 69 7.49 9.31 -5.64
C ARG A 69 6.97 10.06 -4.41
N HIS A 70 7.74 10.02 -3.33
CA HIS A 70 7.46 10.85 -2.16
C HIS A 70 8.26 12.16 -2.25
N ALA A 71 9.58 12.07 -2.52
CA ALA A 71 10.46 13.23 -2.60
C ALA A 71 11.52 13.05 -3.69
N ASN A 72 12.28 14.12 -3.98
CA ASN A 72 13.41 14.10 -4.92
C ASN A 72 14.66 13.52 -4.22
N VAL A 73 14.69 12.20 -4.09
CA VAL A 73 15.70 11.45 -3.31
C VAL A 73 16.56 10.53 -4.16
N ARG A 74 16.39 10.61 -5.49
CA ARG A 74 17.17 9.83 -6.46
C ARG A 74 17.79 10.77 -7.48
N ALA A 75 19.02 10.44 -7.89
CA ALA A 75 19.69 11.20 -8.96
C ALA A 75 18.81 11.24 -10.21
N GLY A 76 18.72 12.41 -10.85
CA GLY A 76 17.82 12.64 -11.99
C GLY A 76 16.34 12.73 -11.63
N ASP A 77 16.02 12.97 -10.37
CA ASP A 77 14.64 13.09 -9.87
C ASP A 77 13.73 11.89 -10.23
N LEU A 78 14.34 10.71 -10.35
CA LEU A 78 13.66 9.50 -10.78
C LEU A 78 12.61 9.03 -9.73
N SER A 79 11.45 8.59 -10.22
CA SER A 79 10.40 7.97 -9.41
C SER A 79 10.73 6.51 -9.04
N TYR A 80 9.97 5.94 -8.11
CA TYR A 80 9.91 4.49 -7.85
C TYR A 80 8.46 4.04 -7.99
N PRO A 81 7.99 3.82 -9.24
CA PRO A 81 6.61 3.45 -9.47
C PRO A 81 6.32 2.03 -8.98
N SER A 82 5.31 1.92 -8.15
CA SER A 82 4.76 0.64 -7.70
C SER A 82 3.24 0.70 -7.61
N ARG A 83 2.61 -0.45 -7.77
CA ARG A 83 1.16 -0.64 -7.64
C ARG A 83 0.92 -1.85 -6.78
N SER A 84 -0.16 -1.84 -6.03
CA SER A 84 -0.52 -3.00 -5.23
C SER A 84 -2.01 -3.26 -5.22
N VAL A 85 -2.35 -4.54 -5.07
CA VAL A 85 -3.70 -4.99 -4.75
C VAL A 85 -3.66 -5.80 -3.46
N ARG A 86 -4.58 -5.48 -2.56
CA ARG A 86 -4.78 -6.14 -1.28
C ARG A 86 -6.12 -6.84 -1.25
N THR A 87 -6.13 -8.10 -0.86
CA THR A 87 -7.32 -8.86 -0.50
C THR A 87 -7.30 -9.16 1.02
N GLU A 88 -8.30 -9.84 1.52
CA GLU A 88 -8.31 -10.27 2.93
C GLU A 88 -7.09 -11.14 3.27
N GLN A 89 -6.63 -11.98 2.34
CA GLN A 89 -5.54 -12.94 2.56
C GLN A 89 -4.21 -12.50 1.97
N TYR A 90 -4.20 -11.86 0.79
CA TYR A 90 -2.98 -11.60 0.05
C TYR A 90 -2.72 -10.12 -0.15
N LEU A 91 -1.44 -9.75 -0.16
CA LEU A 91 -0.94 -8.50 -0.69
C LEU A 91 -0.02 -8.83 -1.88
N TYR A 92 -0.37 -8.32 -3.06
CA TYR A 92 0.48 -8.38 -4.25
C TYR A 92 0.97 -6.99 -4.60
N ILE A 93 2.27 -6.87 -4.89
CA ILE A 93 2.93 -5.62 -5.27
C ILE A 93 3.68 -5.82 -6.58
N LYS A 94 3.49 -4.89 -7.51
CA LYS A 94 4.27 -4.80 -8.75
C LYS A 94 5.20 -3.59 -8.68
N ASN A 95 6.51 -3.84 -8.77
CA ASN A 95 7.56 -2.84 -8.82
C ASN A 95 7.98 -2.66 -10.29
N PHE A 96 7.70 -1.51 -10.89
CA PHE A 96 7.96 -1.26 -12.31
C PHE A 96 9.42 -0.95 -12.60
N MET A 97 10.16 -0.48 -11.62
CA MET A 97 11.58 -0.13 -11.72
C MET A 97 12.38 -0.76 -10.57
N PRO A 98 12.46 -2.10 -10.52
CA PRO A 98 13.06 -2.83 -9.38
C PRO A 98 14.57 -2.57 -9.23
N ASP A 99 15.24 -2.11 -10.29
CA ASP A 99 16.66 -1.73 -10.25
C ASP A 99 16.93 -0.43 -9.48
N ARG A 100 15.89 0.36 -9.18
CA ARG A 100 16.01 1.58 -8.38
C ARG A 100 15.90 1.26 -6.89
N TRP A 101 16.44 2.15 -6.07
CA TRP A 101 16.32 2.06 -4.62
C TRP A 101 14.95 2.54 -4.16
N PRO A 102 14.13 1.72 -3.47
CA PRO A 102 12.76 2.07 -3.11
C PRO A 102 12.68 3.22 -2.10
N ALA A 103 13.67 3.30 -1.20
CA ALA A 103 13.75 4.34 -0.16
C ALA A 103 14.57 5.58 -0.57
N GLY A 104 14.96 5.71 -1.84
CA GLY A 104 15.91 6.71 -2.31
C GLY A 104 17.34 6.18 -2.41
N ASN A 105 18.23 6.92 -3.03
CA ASN A 105 19.61 6.48 -3.26
C ASN A 105 20.38 6.27 -1.94
N PRO A 106 21.33 5.31 -1.90
CA PRO A 106 22.21 5.10 -0.74
C PRO A 106 23.21 6.26 -0.54
N THR A 107 23.40 7.09 -1.56
CA THR A 107 24.19 8.32 -1.47
C THR A 107 23.27 9.49 -1.21
N THR A 108 23.75 10.49 -0.49
CA THR A 108 23.02 11.75 -0.29
C THR A 108 22.68 12.38 -1.63
N HIS A 109 21.39 12.66 -1.84
CA HIS A 109 20.89 13.43 -2.95
C HIS A 109 20.13 14.63 -2.41
N GLN A 110 20.52 15.82 -2.82
CA GLN A 110 20.04 17.08 -2.24
C GLN A 110 20.24 17.15 -0.71
N SER A 111 19.34 17.75 0.05
CA SER A 111 19.47 17.97 1.49
C SER A 111 18.84 16.85 2.35
N VAL A 112 18.22 15.84 1.74
CA VAL A 112 17.44 14.84 2.47
C VAL A 112 18.26 13.66 3.02
N GLY A 113 19.53 13.56 2.62
CA GLY A 113 20.41 12.48 3.09
C GLY A 113 20.25 11.15 2.33
N GLN A 114 20.93 10.12 2.84
CA GLN A 114 20.85 8.76 2.29
C GLN A 114 19.46 8.19 2.50
N TYR A 115 18.95 7.42 1.52
CA TYR A 115 17.62 6.81 1.59
C TYR A 115 16.55 7.84 2.01
N GLY A 116 16.48 8.95 1.28
CA GLY A 116 15.77 10.16 1.68
C GLY A 116 14.24 10.05 1.72
N ASP A 117 13.62 8.97 1.19
CA ASP A 117 12.19 8.70 1.36
C ASP A 117 11.85 8.19 2.77
N VAL A 118 12.86 7.86 3.58
CA VAL A 118 12.73 7.54 5.00
C VAL A 118 13.28 8.71 5.81
N ASP A 119 12.44 9.27 6.67
CA ASP A 119 12.81 10.40 7.52
C ASP A 119 14.01 10.11 8.42
N ASN A 120 14.85 11.11 8.62
CA ASN A 120 16.01 11.00 9.47
C ASN A 120 15.59 10.76 10.93
N SER A 121 16.10 9.69 11.52
CA SER A 121 15.81 9.27 12.87
C SER A 121 16.90 8.40 13.44
N ILE A 122 16.96 8.26 14.75
CA ILE A 122 17.90 7.34 15.42
C ILE A 122 17.71 5.92 14.90
N THR A 123 16.46 5.48 14.70
CA THR A 123 16.13 4.15 14.17
C THR A 123 16.69 3.95 12.77
N LYS A 124 16.52 4.92 11.86
CA LYS A 124 17.11 4.88 10.51
C LYS A 124 18.63 4.70 10.56
N TYR A 125 19.32 5.50 11.37
CA TYR A 125 20.78 5.43 11.47
C TYR A 125 21.25 4.11 12.08
N LEU A 126 20.53 3.57 13.07
CA LEU A 126 20.84 2.25 13.63
C LEU A 126 20.68 1.14 12.59
N ILE A 127 19.60 1.14 11.82
CA ILE A 127 19.37 0.16 10.74
C ILE A 127 20.49 0.26 9.69
N MET A 128 20.88 1.46 9.28
CA MET A 128 21.98 1.66 8.33
C MET A 128 23.34 1.17 8.90
N ALA A 129 23.59 1.36 10.20
CA ALA A 129 24.82 0.96 10.84
C ALA A 129 24.99 -0.56 10.98
N ILE A 130 23.92 -1.34 10.87
CA ILE A 130 23.94 -2.81 10.94
C ILE A 130 23.91 -3.49 9.58
N GLU A 131 24.04 -2.74 8.48
CA GLU A 131 24.14 -3.31 7.13
C GLU A 131 25.21 -4.41 7.09
N GLY A 132 24.82 -5.60 6.62
CA GLY A 132 25.70 -6.77 6.54
C GLY A 132 26.16 -7.36 7.88
N LYS A 133 25.64 -6.89 9.02
CA LYS A 133 26.02 -7.36 10.36
C LYS A 133 24.92 -8.16 11.07
N THR A 134 23.86 -8.48 10.37
CA THR A 134 22.70 -9.19 10.94
C THR A 134 23.06 -10.65 11.26
N ALA A 135 22.71 -11.11 12.46
CA ALA A 135 22.83 -12.52 12.81
C ALA A 135 21.78 -13.35 12.07
N GLU A 136 22.05 -14.62 11.78
CA GLU A 136 21.16 -15.53 11.04
C GLU A 136 19.73 -15.64 11.63
N THR A 137 19.59 -15.41 12.92
CA THR A 137 18.30 -15.50 13.65
C THR A 137 17.57 -14.16 13.79
N THR A 138 18.17 -13.07 13.36
CA THR A 138 17.59 -11.72 13.46
C THR A 138 17.08 -11.32 12.09
N PRO A 139 15.84 -10.75 11.97
CA PRO A 139 15.41 -10.20 10.69
C PRO A 139 16.43 -9.21 10.15
N ASP A 140 16.75 -9.30 8.87
CA ASP A 140 17.63 -8.35 8.20
C ASP A 140 16.90 -7.02 7.98
N TYR A 141 16.88 -6.20 9.02
CA TYR A 141 16.19 -4.92 9.02
C TYR A 141 16.69 -3.97 7.93
N PHE A 142 17.99 -4.05 7.56
CA PHE A 142 18.51 -3.23 6.48
C PHE A 142 17.87 -3.64 5.14
N ASN A 143 17.88 -4.93 4.82
CA ASN A 143 17.24 -5.41 3.59
C ASN A 143 15.74 -5.18 3.59
N LEU A 144 15.05 -5.37 4.69
CA LEU A 144 13.62 -5.11 4.81
C LEU A 144 13.27 -3.62 4.59
N THR A 145 14.15 -2.70 5.01
CA THR A 145 13.88 -1.26 4.95
C THR A 145 14.37 -0.61 3.66
N PHE A 146 15.60 -0.95 3.21
CA PHE A 146 16.31 -0.17 2.19
C PHE A 146 16.66 -0.93 0.93
N ALA A 147 16.79 -2.27 0.96
CA ALA A 147 17.22 -3.02 -0.21
C ALA A 147 16.28 -2.90 -1.41
N LYS A 148 16.84 -3.09 -2.59
CA LYS A 148 16.06 -3.18 -3.83
C LYS A 148 15.05 -4.31 -3.74
N ARG A 149 13.89 -4.11 -4.35
CA ARG A 149 12.79 -5.07 -4.34
C ARG A 149 12.81 -5.96 -5.57
N GLN A 150 12.19 -7.14 -5.45
CA GLN A 150 11.90 -7.95 -6.62
C GLN A 150 10.88 -7.23 -7.52
N PRO A 151 10.82 -7.56 -8.84
CA PRO A 151 9.80 -7.01 -9.74
C PRO A 151 8.38 -7.23 -9.24
N GLU A 152 8.16 -8.36 -8.56
CA GLU A 152 6.88 -8.77 -8.01
C GLU A 152 7.06 -9.27 -6.58
N GLU A 153 6.10 -8.93 -5.74
CA GLU A 153 6.05 -9.40 -4.36
C GLU A 153 4.64 -9.92 -4.07
N LEU A 154 4.58 -11.08 -3.41
CA LEU A 154 3.33 -11.66 -2.89
C LEU A 154 3.52 -12.06 -1.45
N TYR A 155 2.60 -11.67 -0.61
CA TYR A 155 2.58 -12.02 0.81
C TYR A 155 1.23 -12.60 1.21
N ASP A 156 1.23 -13.77 1.88
CA ASP A 156 0.05 -14.32 2.59
C ASP A 156 -0.04 -13.67 3.97
N ILE A 157 -0.86 -12.64 4.08
CA ILE A 157 -0.91 -11.78 5.27
C ILE A 157 -1.52 -12.50 6.47
N LYS A 158 -2.30 -13.55 6.24
CA LYS A 158 -2.84 -14.37 7.35
C LYS A 158 -1.78 -15.26 7.95
N LYS A 159 -0.86 -15.79 7.14
CA LYS A 159 0.24 -16.66 7.60
C LYS A 159 1.48 -15.85 7.98
N ASP A 160 1.76 -14.77 7.25
CA ASP A 160 2.89 -13.88 7.43
C ASP A 160 2.44 -12.42 7.59
N PRO A 161 1.90 -12.05 8.76
CA PRO A 161 1.38 -10.71 9.01
C PRO A 161 2.46 -9.61 8.95
N PHE A 162 3.73 -9.99 9.07
CA PHE A 162 4.87 -9.07 8.98
C PHE A 162 5.47 -8.97 7.59
N GLN A 163 4.97 -9.75 6.60
CA GLN A 163 5.40 -9.70 5.20
C GLN A 163 6.92 -9.94 5.04
N LEU A 164 7.43 -10.94 5.72
CA LEU A 164 8.85 -11.28 5.71
C LEU A 164 9.22 -12.24 4.57
N HIS A 165 8.27 -12.99 4.04
CA HIS A 165 8.49 -14.04 3.05
C HIS A 165 7.76 -13.72 1.73
N ASN A 166 8.52 -13.27 0.73
CA ASN A 166 7.98 -13.04 -0.61
C ASN A 166 7.72 -14.38 -1.33
N LEU A 167 6.46 -14.66 -1.64
CA LEU A 167 5.99 -15.87 -2.31
C LEU A 167 5.91 -15.73 -3.83
N ALA A 168 6.32 -14.61 -4.41
CA ALA A 168 6.14 -14.34 -5.84
C ALA A 168 6.86 -15.32 -6.76
N LEU A 169 7.93 -15.97 -6.30
CA LEU A 169 8.68 -16.96 -7.06
C LEU A 169 8.27 -18.42 -6.75
N ASP A 170 7.35 -18.63 -5.81
CA ASP A 170 6.88 -19.96 -5.44
C ASP A 170 5.84 -20.46 -6.47
N PRO A 171 6.10 -21.62 -7.13
CA PRO A 171 5.19 -22.16 -8.15
C PRO A 171 3.77 -22.48 -7.63
N GLU A 172 3.61 -22.74 -6.33
CA GLU A 172 2.31 -23.02 -5.71
C GLU A 172 1.36 -21.81 -5.78
N TYR A 173 1.91 -20.59 -5.80
CA TYR A 173 1.11 -19.36 -5.82
C TYR A 173 0.91 -18.78 -7.23
N ARG A 174 1.34 -19.46 -8.29
CA ARG A 174 1.26 -18.95 -9.67
C ARG A 174 -0.16 -18.53 -10.07
N SER A 175 -1.17 -19.33 -9.75
CA SER A 175 -2.57 -19.01 -10.06
C SER A 175 -3.06 -17.79 -9.29
N THR A 176 -2.69 -17.67 -8.01
CA THR A 176 -3.02 -16.52 -7.16
C THR A 176 -2.39 -15.25 -7.72
N ILE A 177 -1.11 -15.31 -8.09
CA ILE A 177 -0.40 -14.18 -8.70
C ILE A 177 -1.09 -13.75 -10.00
N SER A 178 -1.41 -14.69 -10.89
CA SER A 178 -2.07 -14.38 -12.18
C SER A 178 -3.43 -13.69 -11.96
N SER A 179 -4.21 -14.13 -10.97
CA SER A 179 -5.48 -13.49 -10.63
C SER A 179 -5.29 -12.06 -10.13
N LEU A 180 -4.35 -11.86 -9.21
CA LEU A 180 -4.08 -10.53 -8.63
C LEU A 180 -3.45 -9.56 -9.64
N GLN A 181 -2.64 -10.07 -10.57
CA GLN A 181 -2.14 -9.31 -11.72
C GLN A 181 -3.28 -8.82 -12.61
N ALA A 182 -4.25 -9.70 -12.91
CA ALA A 182 -5.41 -9.32 -13.70
C ALA A 182 -6.28 -8.27 -13.00
N ASP A 183 -6.53 -8.44 -11.70
CA ASP A 183 -7.25 -7.45 -10.88
C ASP A 183 -6.53 -6.09 -10.91
N LEU A 184 -5.21 -6.10 -10.73
CA LEU A 184 -4.40 -4.87 -10.72
C LEU A 184 -4.38 -4.20 -12.11
N GLN A 185 -4.26 -4.99 -13.19
CA GLN A 185 -4.29 -4.49 -14.56
C GLN A 185 -5.63 -3.83 -14.87
N GLN A 186 -6.72 -4.49 -14.52
CA GLN A 186 -8.07 -3.95 -14.72
C GLN A 186 -8.28 -2.63 -13.96
N TRP A 187 -7.71 -2.50 -12.76
CA TRP A 187 -7.82 -1.27 -11.98
C TRP A 187 -7.01 -0.11 -12.58
N MET A 188 -5.91 -0.40 -13.28
CA MET A 188 -5.06 0.62 -13.93
C MET A 188 -5.61 1.14 -15.26
N GLU A 189 -6.55 0.45 -15.90
CA GLU A 189 -7.21 0.83 -17.17
C GLU A 189 -8.40 1.76 -16.93
#